data_6b5319bc94b08bf86d308265b1912250
#
_entry.id   6b5319bc94b08bf86d308265b1912250
#
_cell.length_a   1.000
_cell.length_b   1.000
_cell.length_c   1.000
_cell.angle_alpha   90.00
_cell.angle_beta   90.00
_cell.angle_gamma   90.00
#
_symmetry.space_group_name_H-M   'P 1'
#
loop_
_entity.id
_entity.type
_entity.pdbx_description
1 polymer ?
#
loop_
_entity_poly.entity_id
_entity_poly.type
_entity_poly.pdbx_seq_one_letter_code
_entity_poly.pdbx_strand_id
1 'polypeptide(L)'
;MTGLTDEQKTEYFRRSYTAVDGLWFMMVEEKYGFEATLKLDEAVWKVLPKIQARTIKAMMKLSSGLEGLQEAVAARLCLEGFDYDLKRQENGFEVIVKKCPWHDLMIGSGRGKLSEKVGDLICRVENSVWSQEFKEIDADFGEIGFEREDMICKGSSRCVLRFYGLTKRE
;
A
#
# COMPACT_ATOMS: atom_id res chain seq x y z
N MET A 1 18.61 -27.56 6.56
CA MET A 1 18.45 -26.12 6.92
C MET A 1 18.88 -25.33 5.70
N THR A 2 18.03 -24.42 5.20
CA THR A 2 18.43 -23.48 4.13
C THR A 2 19.45 -22.54 4.77
N GLY A 3 20.66 -22.40 4.24
CA GLY A 3 21.71 -21.54 4.78
C GLY A 3 21.40 -20.02 4.66
N LEU A 4 20.12 -19.61 4.45
CA LEU A 4 19.68 -18.23 4.31
C LEU A 4 19.28 -17.65 5.67
N THR A 5 19.70 -16.40 5.95
CA THR A 5 19.20 -15.63 7.08
C THR A 5 17.74 -15.23 6.88
N ASP A 6 17.05 -14.78 7.95
CA ASP A 6 15.65 -14.34 7.84
C ASP A 6 15.52 -13.06 6.99
N GLU A 7 16.51 -12.18 7.02
CA GLU A 7 16.59 -11.02 6.12
C GLU A 7 16.69 -11.45 4.65
N GLN A 8 17.54 -12.44 4.34
CA GLN A 8 17.67 -12.97 2.99
C GLN A 8 16.39 -13.66 2.51
N LYS A 9 15.68 -14.35 3.38
CA LYS A 9 14.37 -14.95 3.07
C LYS A 9 13.34 -13.86 2.76
N THR A 10 13.27 -12.84 3.63
CA THR A 10 12.36 -11.70 3.44
C THR A 10 12.63 -10.99 2.12
N GLU A 11 13.90 -10.70 1.84
CA GLU A 11 14.31 -10.05 0.59
C GLU A 11 13.99 -10.90 -0.65
N TYR A 12 14.20 -12.21 -0.58
CA TYR A 12 13.83 -13.14 -1.66
C TYR A 12 12.32 -13.10 -1.95
N PHE A 13 11.48 -13.18 -0.91
CA PHE A 13 10.03 -13.15 -1.10
C PHE A 13 9.53 -11.78 -1.55
N ARG A 14 10.11 -10.71 -1.03
CA ARG A 14 9.79 -9.34 -1.48
C ARG A 14 10.08 -9.16 -2.97
N ARG A 15 11.26 -9.56 -3.43
CA ARG A 15 11.63 -9.51 -4.86
C ARG A 15 10.75 -10.42 -5.72
N SER A 16 10.45 -11.62 -5.24
CA SER A 16 9.59 -12.56 -5.97
C SER A 16 8.17 -12.01 -6.11
N TYR A 17 7.63 -11.41 -5.06
CA TYR A 17 6.32 -10.78 -5.04
C TYR A 17 6.23 -9.63 -6.05
N THR A 18 7.16 -8.69 -6.01
CA THR A 18 7.18 -7.56 -6.94
C THR A 18 7.46 -7.99 -8.38
N ALA A 19 8.29 -9.01 -8.59
CA ALA A 19 8.57 -9.54 -9.92
C ALA A 19 7.34 -10.23 -10.53
N VAL A 20 6.60 -11.02 -9.76
CA VAL A 20 5.37 -11.69 -10.23
C VAL A 20 4.33 -10.67 -10.64
N ASP A 21 4.10 -9.65 -9.82
CA ASP A 21 3.14 -8.58 -10.11
C ASP A 21 3.50 -7.84 -11.40
N GLY A 22 4.74 -7.36 -11.52
CA GLY A 22 5.22 -6.66 -12.70
C GLY A 22 5.21 -7.51 -13.98
N LEU A 23 5.64 -8.77 -13.91
CA LEU A 23 5.62 -9.69 -15.06
C LEU A 23 4.20 -10.01 -15.49
N TRP A 24 3.29 -10.27 -14.54
CA TRP A 24 1.90 -10.51 -14.85
C TRP A 24 1.28 -9.30 -15.57
N PHE A 25 1.50 -8.10 -15.03
CA PHE A 25 1.02 -6.86 -15.65
C PHE A 25 1.52 -6.74 -17.10
N MET A 26 2.82 -6.95 -17.34
CA MET A 26 3.42 -6.85 -18.68
C MET A 26 2.84 -7.87 -19.65
N MET A 27 2.68 -9.13 -19.23
CA MET A 27 2.15 -10.19 -20.10
C MET A 27 0.67 -9.96 -20.46
N VAL A 28 -0.12 -9.47 -19.52
CA VAL A 28 -1.52 -9.12 -19.78
C VAL A 28 -1.63 -7.91 -20.68
N GLU A 29 -0.78 -6.88 -20.48
CA GLU A 29 -0.73 -5.68 -21.30
C GLU A 29 -0.36 -5.98 -22.75
N GLU A 30 0.62 -6.85 -22.99
CA GLU A 30 1.00 -7.29 -24.33
C GLU A 30 -0.19 -7.90 -25.07
N LYS A 31 -1.04 -8.63 -24.38
CA LYS A 31 -2.17 -9.35 -24.97
C LYS A 31 -3.45 -8.51 -25.09
N TYR A 32 -3.73 -7.66 -24.13
CA TYR A 32 -5.03 -6.98 -24.01
C TYR A 32 -4.94 -5.45 -23.98
N GLY A 33 -3.73 -4.89 -23.98
CA GLY A 33 -3.47 -3.45 -23.92
C GLY A 33 -3.55 -2.87 -22.52
N PHE A 34 -2.97 -1.69 -22.34
CA PHE A 34 -2.75 -1.04 -21.04
C PHE A 34 -4.05 -0.82 -20.24
N GLU A 35 -5.10 -0.27 -20.87
CA GLU A 35 -6.33 0.09 -20.16
C GLU A 35 -7.08 -1.14 -19.62
N ALA A 36 -7.07 -2.25 -20.37
CA ALA A 36 -7.66 -3.50 -19.91
C ALA A 36 -6.84 -4.10 -18.74
N THR A 37 -5.52 -4.06 -18.86
CA THR A 37 -4.61 -4.53 -17.80
C THR A 37 -4.76 -3.74 -16.53
N LEU A 38 -4.81 -2.41 -16.60
CA LEU A 38 -4.98 -1.55 -15.43
C LEU A 38 -6.31 -1.82 -14.70
N LYS A 39 -7.40 -2.12 -15.42
CA LYS A 39 -8.67 -2.53 -14.80
C LYS A 39 -8.59 -3.87 -14.08
N LEU A 40 -7.86 -4.83 -14.64
CA LEU A 40 -7.66 -6.14 -14.01
C LEU A 40 -6.76 -6.00 -12.77
N ASP A 41 -5.71 -5.20 -12.88
CA ASP A 41 -4.80 -4.89 -11.78
C ASP A 41 -5.56 -4.20 -10.64
N GLU A 42 -6.36 -3.18 -10.93
CA GLU A 42 -7.25 -2.55 -9.94
C GLU A 42 -8.16 -3.57 -9.24
N ALA A 43 -8.70 -4.54 -9.97
CA ALA A 43 -9.54 -5.57 -9.38
C ALA A 43 -8.77 -6.47 -8.41
N VAL A 44 -7.53 -6.82 -8.73
CA VAL A 44 -6.62 -7.55 -7.83
C VAL A 44 -6.32 -6.73 -6.58
N TRP A 45 -5.97 -5.45 -6.73
CA TRP A 45 -5.65 -4.54 -5.62
C TRP A 45 -6.87 -4.12 -4.79
N LYS A 46 -8.08 -4.40 -5.22
CA LYS A 46 -9.30 -4.34 -4.37
C LYS A 46 -9.45 -5.54 -3.43
N VAL A 47 -8.74 -6.64 -3.70
CA VAL A 47 -8.84 -7.89 -2.93
C VAL A 47 -7.57 -8.18 -2.12
N LEU A 48 -6.40 -8.09 -2.74
CA LEU A 48 -5.13 -8.44 -2.11
C LEU A 48 -4.88 -7.69 -0.79
N PRO A 49 -5.09 -6.36 -0.69
CA PRO A 49 -4.88 -5.63 0.55
C PRO A 49 -5.78 -6.09 1.71
N LYS A 50 -6.97 -6.64 1.43
CA LYS A 50 -7.82 -7.25 2.47
C LYS A 50 -7.15 -8.48 3.08
N ILE A 51 -6.55 -9.32 2.23
CA ILE A 51 -5.84 -10.53 2.67
C ILE A 51 -4.63 -10.12 3.51
N GLN A 52 -3.86 -9.16 3.02
CA GLN A 52 -2.67 -8.64 3.71
C GLN A 52 -3.02 -8.02 5.06
N ALA A 53 -4.00 -7.12 5.10
CA ALA A 53 -4.45 -6.43 6.31
C ALA A 53 -4.92 -7.43 7.39
N ARG A 54 -5.76 -8.40 7.01
CA ARG A 54 -6.24 -9.46 7.91
C ARG A 54 -5.11 -10.34 8.42
N THR A 55 -4.15 -10.67 7.55
CA THR A 55 -3.00 -11.48 7.91
C THR A 55 -2.12 -10.75 8.93
N ILE A 56 -1.75 -9.50 8.67
CA ILE A 56 -0.92 -8.70 9.60
C ILE A 56 -1.68 -8.48 10.92
N LYS A 57 -2.98 -8.13 10.85
CA LYS A 57 -3.82 -7.95 12.03
C LYS A 57 -3.83 -9.19 12.93
N ALA A 58 -3.96 -10.38 12.34
CA ALA A 58 -3.95 -11.64 13.08
C ALA A 58 -2.56 -11.98 13.63
N MET A 59 -1.49 -11.85 12.83
CA MET A 59 -0.12 -12.16 13.24
C MET A 59 0.38 -11.28 14.38
N MET A 60 0.07 -9.98 14.33
CA MET A 60 0.49 -9.00 15.33
C MET A 60 -0.55 -8.81 16.45
N LYS A 61 -1.71 -9.45 16.38
CA LYS A 61 -2.84 -9.33 17.32
C LYS A 61 -3.31 -7.89 17.50
N LEU A 62 -3.42 -7.15 16.38
CA LEU A 62 -3.81 -5.75 16.39
C LEU A 62 -5.32 -5.57 16.61
N SER A 63 -5.69 -4.50 17.31
CA SER A 63 -7.06 -4.01 17.41
C SER A 63 -7.54 -3.42 16.08
N SER A 64 -8.83 -3.18 15.96
CA SER A 64 -9.39 -2.26 14.97
C SER A 64 -9.09 -0.81 15.37
N GLY A 65 -9.40 0.14 14.51
CA GLY A 65 -9.20 1.56 14.75
C GLY A 65 -7.89 2.10 14.19
N LEU A 66 -7.68 3.40 14.41
CA LEU A 66 -6.54 4.15 13.87
C LEU A 66 -5.19 3.64 14.40
N GLU A 67 -5.13 3.23 15.65
CA GLU A 67 -3.89 2.74 16.26
C GLU A 67 -3.45 1.41 15.63
N GLY A 68 -4.38 0.43 15.54
CA GLY A 68 -4.09 -0.83 14.88
C GLY A 68 -3.78 -0.67 13.39
N LEU A 69 -4.46 0.24 12.70
CA LEU A 69 -4.14 0.58 11.30
C LEU A 69 -2.74 1.17 11.17
N GLN A 70 -2.35 2.09 12.06
CA GLN A 70 -1.02 2.70 12.05
C GLN A 70 0.08 1.66 12.17
N GLU A 71 -0.04 0.72 13.12
CA GLU A 71 0.91 -0.37 13.30
C GLU A 71 0.94 -1.32 12.10
N ALA A 72 -0.21 -1.66 11.56
CA ALA A 72 -0.32 -2.53 10.40
C ALA A 72 0.28 -1.90 9.12
N VAL A 73 0.04 -0.61 8.89
CA VAL A 73 0.62 0.14 7.77
C VAL A 73 2.14 0.23 7.93
N ALA A 74 2.64 0.50 9.14
CA ALA A 74 4.08 0.52 9.42
C ALA A 74 4.73 -0.84 9.13
N ALA A 75 4.12 -1.95 9.56
CA ALA A 75 4.60 -3.30 9.30
C ALA A 75 4.62 -3.61 7.80
N ARG A 76 3.55 -3.29 7.07
CA ARG A 76 3.48 -3.47 5.61
C ARG A 76 4.60 -2.71 4.91
N LEU A 77 4.74 -1.42 5.17
CA LEU A 77 5.74 -0.57 4.52
C LEU A 77 7.17 -1.05 4.78
N CYS A 78 7.43 -1.52 6.00
CA CYS A 78 8.71 -2.14 6.36
C CYS A 78 8.95 -3.41 5.53
N LEU A 79 7.98 -4.34 5.46
CA LEU A 79 8.08 -5.59 4.69
C LEU A 79 8.26 -5.33 3.19
N GLU A 80 7.62 -4.32 2.65
CA GLU A 80 7.73 -3.93 1.25
C GLU A 80 8.98 -3.09 0.93
N GLY A 81 9.74 -2.67 1.94
CA GLY A 81 11.02 -1.96 1.77
C GLY A 81 10.88 -0.48 1.46
N PHE A 82 9.82 0.17 1.93
CA PHE A 82 9.68 1.63 1.86
C PHE A 82 10.65 2.34 2.80
N ASP A 83 11.13 3.52 2.41
CA ASP A 83 11.74 4.49 3.33
C ASP A 83 10.67 5.54 3.68
N TYR A 84 10.34 5.63 4.97
CA TYR A 84 9.24 6.47 5.44
C TYR A 84 9.44 6.98 6.88
N ASP A 85 8.81 8.10 7.18
CA ASP A 85 8.56 8.57 8.55
C ASP A 85 7.08 8.44 8.87
N LEU A 86 6.76 8.17 10.14
CA LEU A 86 5.40 8.11 10.64
C LEU A 86 5.19 9.22 11.68
N LYS A 87 4.12 10.00 11.55
CA LYS A 87 3.76 11.08 12.45
C LYS A 87 2.36 10.89 12.98
N ARG A 88 2.20 10.86 14.30
CA ARG A 88 0.87 10.91 14.94
C ARG A 88 0.27 12.31 14.77
N GLN A 89 -1.05 12.34 14.60
CA GLN A 89 -1.89 13.52 14.56
C GLN A 89 -2.99 13.39 15.62
N GLU A 90 -3.66 14.48 15.97
CA GLU A 90 -4.73 14.48 16.98
C GLU A 90 -5.85 13.49 16.63
N ASN A 91 -6.24 13.41 15.34
CA ASN A 91 -7.31 12.55 14.85
C ASN A 91 -6.82 11.59 13.76
N GLY A 92 -5.62 11.02 13.92
CA GLY A 92 -5.07 10.09 12.94
C GLY A 92 -3.56 10.01 12.90
N PHE A 93 -3.02 9.73 11.71
CA PHE A 93 -1.59 9.71 11.48
C PHE A 93 -1.23 10.02 10.02
N GLU A 94 0.00 10.46 9.82
CA GLU A 94 0.60 10.67 8.51
C GLU A 94 1.78 9.71 8.30
N VAL A 95 1.90 9.20 7.08
CA VAL A 95 3.09 8.51 6.60
C VAL A 95 3.75 9.37 5.53
N ILE A 96 4.99 9.76 5.75
CA ILE A 96 5.81 10.52 4.81
C ILE A 96 6.74 9.54 4.12
N VAL A 97 6.37 9.10 2.93
CA VAL A 97 7.18 8.17 2.12
C VAL A 97 8.26 8.96 1.39
N LYS A 98 9.52 8.65 1.64
CA LYS A 98 10.72 9.23 1.00
C LYS A 98 11.19 8.41 -0.19
N LYS A 99 10.98 7.08 -0.13
CA LYS A 99 11.31 6.14 -1.19
C LYS A 99 10.20 5.11 -1.34
N CYS A 100 9.71 4.96 -2.58
CA CYS A 100 8.66 4.01 -2.94
C CYS A 100 9.25 2.91 -3.84
N PRO A 101 9.36 1.66 -3.36
CA PRO A 101 9.91 0.55 -4.16
C PRO A 101 9.15 0.29 -5.44
N TRP A 102 7.83 0.48 -5.44
CA TRP A 102 6.99 0.31 -6.63
C TRP A 102 7.28 1.36 -7.70
N HIS A 103 7.49 2.62 -7.30
CA HIS A 103 7.92 3.68 -8.22
C HIS A 103 9.30 3.36 -8.79
N ASP A 104 10.26 2.98 -7.94
CA ASP A 104 11.62 2.63 -8.36
C ASP A 104 11.61 1.46 -9.36
N LEU A 105 10.76 0.46 -9.14
CA LEU A 105 10.57 -0.66 -10.05
C LEU A 105 10.07 -0.19 -11.43
N MET A 106 9.08 0.71 -11.46
CA MET A 106 8.56 1.28 -12.70
C MET A 106 9.62 2.08 -13.46
N ILE A 107 10.42 2.88 -12.76
CA ILE A 107 11.54 3.62 -13.36
C ILE A 107 12.60 2.64 -13.89
N GLY A 108 13.02 1.67 -13.09
CA GLY A 108 14.04 0.68 -13.44
C GLY A 108 13.65 -0.21 -14.64
N SER A 109 12.37 -0.46 -14.83
CA SER A 109 11.83 -1.21 -15.99
C SER A 109 11.60 -0.36 -17.25
N GLY A 110 11.97 0.94 -17.23
CA GLY A 110 11.74 1.86 -18.34
C GLY A 110 10.29 2.33 -18.48
N ARG A 111 9.42 2.05 -17.49
CA ARG A 111 7.97 2.33 -17.50
C ARG A 111 7.58 3.58 -16.69
N GLY A 112 8.54 4.44 -16.39
CA GLY A 112 8.33 5.64 -15.56
C GLY A 112 7.17 6.53 -16.01
N LYS A 113 6.90 6.63 -17.32
CA LYS A 113 5.76 7.39 -17.87
C LYS A 113 4.39 6.84 -17.45
N LEU A 114 4.31 5.56 -17.09
CA LEU A 114 3.08 4.91 -16.62
C LEU A 114 2.95 4.96 -15.09
N SER A 115 4.05 5.27 -14.39
CA SER A 115 4.10 5.28 -12.93
C SER A 115 3.06 6.23 -12.31
N GLU A 116 2.77 7.36 -12.95
CA GLU A 116 1.73 8.27 -12.47
C GLU A 116 0.35 7.61 -12.50
N LYS A 117 -0.05 7.06 -13.66
CA LYS A 117 -1.38 6.44 -13.84
C LYS A 117 -1.58 5.23 -12.92
N VAL A 118 -0.62 4.32 -12.91
CA VAL A 118 -0.67 3.11 -12.08
C VAL A 118 -0.60 3.49 -10.59
N GLY A 119 0.41 4.29 -10.21
CA GLY A 119 0.61 4.67 -8.82
C GLY A 119 -0.53 5.53 -8.24
N ASP A 120 -1.17 6.39 -9.04
CA ASP A 120 -2.33 7.17 -8.55
C ASP A 120 -3.53 6.27 -8.25
N LEU A 121 -3.86 5.36 -9.16
CA LEU A 121 -4.98 4.45 -9.00
C LEU A 121 -4.72 3.42 -7.89
N ILE A 122 -3.66 2.64 -8.03
CA ILE A 122 -3.40 1.47 -7.17
C ILE A 122 -3.11 1.89 -5.72
N CYS A 123 -2.26 2.88 -5.50
CA CYS A 123 -1.96 3.35 -4.15
C CYS A 123 -3.22 3.88 -3.42
N ARG A 124 -4.15 4.53 -4.15
CA ARG A 124 -5.42 4.97 -3.58
C ARG A 124 -6.32 3.79 -3.22
N VAL A 125 -6.48 2.85 -4.14
CA VAL A 125 -7.29 1.64 -3.91
C VAL A 125 -6.76 0.86 -2.73
N GLU A 126 -5.48 0.57 -2.71
CA GLU A 126 -4.81 -0.18 -1.66
C GLU A 126 -5.06 0.44 -0.28
N ASN A 127 -4.68 1.71 -0.08
CA ASN A 127 -4.77 2.34 1.24
C ASN A 127 -6.23 2.56 1.70
N SER A 128 -7.16 2.77 0.75
CA SER A 128 -8.59 2.79 1.08
C SER A 128 -9.08 1.43 1.59
N VAL A 129 -8.60 0.34 1.01
CA VAL A 129 -8.94 -1.03 1.46
C VAL A 129 -8.36 -1.29 2.86
N TRP A 130 -7.11 -0.89 3.12
CA TRP A 130 -6.51 -0.99 4.46
C TRP A 130 -7.34 -0.22 5.50
N SER A 131 -7.78 1.01 5.20
CA SER A 131 -8.64 1.80 6.09
C SER A 131 -9.95 1.07 6.40
N GLN A 132 -10.58 0.45 5.40
CA GLN A 132 -11.83 -0.30 5.58
C GLN A 132 -11.68 -1.54 6.45
N GLU A 133 -10.55 -2.27 6.38
CA GLU A 133 -10.33 -3.49 7.16
C GLU A 133 -10.04 -3.20 8.65
N PHE A 134 -9.71 -1.95 8.99
CA PHE A 134 -9.48 -1.51 10.36
C PHE A 134 -10.57 -0.61 10.93
N LYS A 135 -11.66 -0.33 10.20
CA LYS A 135 -12.77 0.44 10.74
C LYS A 135 -13.35 -0.19 11.99
N GLU A 136 -13.77 0.63 12.94
CA GLU A 136 -14.48 0.22 14.14
C GLU A 136 -15.98 0.41 13.95
N ILE A 137 -16.78 -0.60 14.32
CA ILE A 137 -18.22 -0.56 14.13
C ILE A 137 -18.91 0.27 15.22
N ASP A 138 -18.32 0.33 16.43
CA ASP A 138 -18.92 0.89 17.65
C ASP A 138 -18.21 2.14 18.21
N ALA A 139 -17.21 2.70 17.52
CA ALA A 139 -16.49 3.89 17.98
C ALA A 139 -17.15 5.20 17.52
N ASP A 140 -16.85 6.30 18.21
CA ASP A 140 -17.28 7.66 17.83
C ASP A 140 -16.80 8.03 16.41
N PHE A 141 -15.67 7.45 15.97
CA PHE A 141 -15.16 7.49 14.62
C PHE A 141 -15.44 6.13 13.93
N GLY A 142 -16.59 5.99 13.25
CA GLY A 142 -17.00 4.73 12.64
C GLY A 142 -16.18 4.33 11.41
N GLU A 143 -15.65 5.31 10.68
CA GLU A 143 -14.91 5.11 9.43
C GLU A 143 -13.55 5.79 9.50
N ILE A 144 -12.57 5.24 8.78
CA ILE A 144 -11.24 5.81 8.63
C ILE A 144 -11.12 6.35 7.21
N GLY A 145 -10.92 7.67 7.11
CA GLY A 145 -10.64 8.35 5.86
C GLY A 145 -9.18 8.16 5.43
N PHE A 146 -8.96 8.25 4.14
CA PHE A 146 -7.63 8.23 3.53
C PHE A 146 -7.50 9.34 2.50
N GLU A 147 -6.43 10.12 2.60
CA GLU A 147 -6.02 11.14 1.63
C GLU A 147 -4.56 10.98 1.27
N ARG A 148 -4.20 11.48 0.11
CA ARG A 148 -2.83 11.46 -0.38
C ARG A 148 -2.46 12.79 -1.02
N GLU A 149 -1.34 13.33 -0.55
CA GLU A 149 -0.72 14.55 -1.08
C GLU A 149 0.73 14.29 -1.47
N ASP A 150 1.36 15.22 -2.18
CA ASP A 150 2.77 15.14 -2.55
C ASP A 150 3.12 13.74 -3.08
N MET A 151 2.95 13.49 -4.38
CA MET A 151 3.11 12.14 -4.92
C MET A 151 4.42 12.00 -5.68
N ILE A 152 5.29 11.06 -5.28
CA ILE A 152 6.55 10.73 -5.97
C ILE A 152 6.28 10.38 -7.44
N CYS A 153 5.24 9.60 -7.72
CA CYS A 153 4.85 9.25 -9.08
C CYS A 153 4.41 10.45 -9.95
N LYS A 154 4.15 11.61 -9.34
CA LYS A 154 3.86 12.89 -10.01
C LYS A 154 5.02 13.89 -9.95
N GLY A 155 6.22 13.42 -9.58
CA GLY A 155 7.42 14.23 -9.54
C GLY A 155 7.71 14.94 -8.22
N SER A 156 6.93 14.71 -7.16
CA SER A 156 7.25 15.22 -5.82
C SER A 156 8.42 14.43 -5.22
N SER A 157 9.17 15.06 -4.30
CA SER A 157 10.28 14.40 -3.59
C SER A 157 9.81 13.37 -2.54
N ARG A 158 8.51 13.32 -2.24
CA ARG A 158 7.89 12.45 -1.23
C ARG A 158 6.43 12.17 -1.58
N CYS A 159 5.82 11.15 -0.92
CA CYS A 159 4.37 11.05 -0.80
C CYS A 159 3.96 11.35 0.65
N VAL A 160 2.81 11.99 0.83
CA VAL A 160 2.17 12.14 2.14
C VAL A 160 0.87 11.36 2.11
N LEU A 161 0.77 10.34 2.97
CA LEU A 161 -0.43 9.51 3.14
C LEU A 161 -1.05 9.87 4.49
N ARG A 162 -2.30 10.33 4.50
CA ARG A 162 -3.04 10.70 5.71
C ARG A 162 -4.17 9.72 5.97
N PHE A 163 -4.22 9.23 7.20
CA PHE A 163 -5.29 8.39 7.71
C PHE A 163 -5.93 9.10 8.91
N TYR A 164 -7.24 9.28 8.88
CA TYR A 164 -7.95 10.05 9.90
C TYR A 164 -9.34 9.49 10.19
N GLY A 165 -9.80 9.69 11.42
CA GLY A 165 -11.14 9.29 11.83
C GLY A 165 -12.20 10.21 11.20
N LEU A 166 -13.23 9.62 10.61
CA LEU A 166 -14.41 10.32 10.14
C LEU A 166 -15.46 10.33 11.26
N THR A 167 -15.88 11.51 11.70
CA THR A 167 -17.02 11.64 12.62
C THR A 167 -18.28 11.08 11.97
N LYS A 168 -19.03 10.26 12.70
CA LYS A 168 -20.38 9.87 12.25
C LYS A 168 -21.17 11.17 12.04
N ARG A 169 -21.66 11.39 10.83
CA ARG A 169 -22.68 12.43 10.61
C ARG A 169 -23.95 11.95 11.32
N GLU A 170 -24.46 12.77 12.23
CA GLU A 170 -25.78 12.61 12.82
C GLU A 170 -26.86 12.56 11.74
#